data_5d45fe9cd40d206ddccfe0d3dc1ebbf4
#
_entry.id   5d45fe9cd40d206ddccfe0d3dc1ebbf4
#
_cell.length_a   1.000
_cell.length_b   1.000
_cell.length_c   1.000
_cell.angle_alpha   90.00
_cell.angle_beta   90.00
_cell.angle_gamma   90.00
#
_symmetry.space_group_name_H-M   'P 1'
#
loop_
_entity.id
_entity.type
_entity.pdbx_description
1 polymer ?
#
loop_
_entity_poly.entity_id
_entity_poly.type
_entity_poly.pdbx_seq_one_letter_code
_entity_poly.pdbx_strand_id
1 'polypeptide(L)'
;MFITQDQLRQARRELVVRPRSISRIEWPDFKVRPISEEWRYFGRVPAYKSAVANAAYIWRDSEPVDRFGPMPARFAARRFELKGSGLLLPASAPLWAASDPYKIWSEADAVAVATRDPTAVAAWHAVMDIPLNVRPENWRWLCEGFLHSQLVQQGAAVAWAIHAVEGDDGEWIIRPHMHAIVTARYWRRDKRHGRRHPNWIGSWAQQKRMEFAWRRRCSSMRDLTRAGFFVNGCWPSLIR
;
A
#
# COMPACT_ATOMS: atom_id res chain seq x y z
N MET A 1 -25.15 0.48 2.67
CA MET A 1 -25.45 -0.79 1.99
C MET A 1 -24.86 -1.89 2.84
N PHE A 2 -25.68 -2.72 3.49
CA PHE A 2 -25.21 -3.81 4.36
C PHE A 2 -24.84 -5.01 3.51
N ILE A 3 -23.68 -5.59 3.73
CA ILE A 3 -23.24 -6.80 3.05
C ILE A 3 -23.90 -7.97 3.76
N THR A 4 -24.59 -8.83 3.00
CA THR A 4 -25.20 -10.03 3.55
C THR A 4 -24.16 -11.09 3.87
N GLN A 5 -24.46 -11.99 4.82
CA GLN A 5 -23.58 -13.12 5.13
C GLN A 5 -23.26 -13.99 3.92
N ASP A 6 -24.18 -14.11 2.97
CA ASP A 6 -23.95 -14.88 1.74
C ASP A 6 -22.96 -14.20 0.80
N GLN A 7 -23.00 -12.86 0.71
CA GLN A 7 -21.97 -12.10 -0.02
C GLN A 7 -20.59 -12.25 0.63
N LEU A 8 -20.52 -12.29 1.95
CA LEU A 8 -19.29 -12.58 2.68
C LEU A 8 -18.79 -14.01 2.45
N ARG A 9 -19.69 -15.00 2.44
CA ARG A 9 -19.37 -16.40 2.12
C ARG A 9 -18.91 -16.57 0.69
N GLN A 10 -19.53 -15.85 -0.26
CA GLN A 10 -19.13 -15.86 -1.67
C GLN A 10 -17.76 -15.21 -1.84
N ALA A 11 -17.50 -14.06 -1.20
CA ALA A 11 -16.18 -13.43 -1.18
C ALA A 11 -15.11 -14.36 -0.56
N ARG A 12 -15.47 -15.14 0.45
CA ARG A 12 -14.61 -16.17 1.07
C ARG A 12 -14.27 -17.30 0.11
N ARG A 13 -15.23 -17.75 -0.72
CA ARG A 13 -15.02 -18.78 -1.75
C ARG A 13 -14.19 -18.27 -2.93
N GLU A 14 -14.39 -17.03 -3.34
CA GLU A 14 -13.65 -16.39 -4.42
C GLU A 14 -12.20 -16.04 -4.01
N LEU A 15 -12.00 -15.72 -2.73
CA LEU A 15 -10.70 -15.59 -2.08
C LEU A 15 -10.23 -16.96 -1.62
N VAL A 16 -9.94 -17.90 -2.51
CA VAL A 16 -9.31 -19.17 -2.14
C VAL A 16 -7.94 -18.89 -1.53
N VAL A 17 -7.94 -18.46 -0.28
CA VAL A 17 -6.76 -18.45 0.57
C VAL A 17 -6.54 -19.90 0.97
N ARG A 18 -5.62 -20.56 0.29
CA ARG A 18 -5.13 -21.86 0.78
C ARG A 18 -4.69 -21.64 2.22
N PRO A 19 -5.19 -22.43 3.20
CA PRO A 19 -4.73 -22.33 4.57
C PRO A 19 -3.21 -22.52 4.56
N ARG A 20 -2.49 -21.45 4.80
CA ARG A 20 -1.03 -21.52 4.97
C ARG A 20 -0.79 -22.15 6.32
N SER A 21 0.12 -23.11 6.40
CA SER A 21 0.49 -23.77 7.64
C SER A 21 0.81 -22.73 8.73
N ILE A 22 0.39 -23.02 9.96
CA ILE A 22 0.55 -22.17 11.16
C ILE A 22 2.00 -21.69 11.35
N SER A 23 2.99 -22.48 10.91
CA SER A 23 4.41 -22.13 10.97
C SER A 23 4.84 -20.90 10.14
N ARG A 24 4.01 -20.44 9.20
CA ARG A 24 4.27 -19.23 8.40
C ARG A 24 3.63 -17.95 8.95
N ILE A 25 2.88 -18.03 10.04
CA ILE A 25 2.23 -16.86 10.68
C ILE A 25 3.30 -15.91 11.27
N GLU A 26 4.46 -16.42 11.63
CA GLU A 26 5.54 -15.63 12.24
C GLU A 26 6.29 -14.74 11.23
N TRP A 27 6.17 -15.00 9.94
CA TRP A 27 6.91 -14.30 8.90
C TRP A 27 5.95 -13.60 7.92
N PRO A 28 5.69 -12.30 8.11
CA PRO A 28 4.81 -11.57 7.22
C PRO A 28 5.35 -11.57 5.78
N ASP A 29 4.45 -11.86 4.84
CA ASP A 29 4.77 -11.79 3.41
C ASP A 29 5.08 -10.34 3.02
N PHE A 30 6.01 -10.21 2.07
CA PHE A 30 6.39 -8.95 1.46
C PHE A 30 6.53 -9.15 -0.05
N LYS A 31 5.72 -8.46 -0.82
CA LYS A 31 5.68 -8.57 -2.28
C LYS A 31 5.75 -7.19 -2.90
N VAL A 32 6.55 -7.04 -3.94
CA VAL A 32 6.66 -5.80 -4.70
C VAL A 32 6.56 -6.09 -6.19
N ARG A 33 5.87 -5.21 -6.91
CA ARG A 33 5.64 -5.35 -8.35
C ARG A 33 5.70 -4.00 -9.03
N PRO A 34 6.26 -3.92 -10.24
CA PRO A 34 6.24 -2.70 -11.03
C PRO A 34 4.83 -2.42 -11.55
N ILE A 35 4.52 -1.15 -11.70
CA ILE A 35 3.37 -0.64 -12.45
C ILE A 35 3.93 -0.07 -13.73
N SER A 36 3.73 -0.80 -14.83
CA SER A 36 4.15 -0.40 -16.18
C SER A 36 3.15 -0.93 -17.19
N GLU A 37 3.22 -0.45 -18.42
CA GLU A 37 2.31 -0.89 -19.47
C GLU A 37 2.51 -2.36 -19.85
N GLU A 38 3.74 -2.84 -19.88
CA GLU A 38 4.09 -4.21 -20.25
C GLU A 38 3.80 -5.22 -19.14
N TRP A 39 3.88 -4.80 -17.89
CA TRP A 39 3.74 -5.70 -16.75
C TRP A 39 2.40 -6.42 -16.75
N ARG A 40 2.41 -7.69 -17.08
CA ARG A 40 1.28 -8.60 -16.97
C ARG A 40 1.45 -9.50 -15.76
N TYR A 41 0.42 -9.50 -14.94
CA TYR A 41 0.37 -10.37 -13.80
C TYR A 41 0.12 -11.82 -14.23
N PHE A 42 1.04 -12.70 -13.92
CA PHE A 42 0.77 -14.13 -14.02
C PHE A 42 -0.14 -14.51 -12.83
N GLY A 43 -1.42 -14.63 -13.07
CA GLY A 43 -2.39 -15.16 -12.13
C GLY A 43 -3.44 -14.24 -11.58
N ARG A 44 -4.29 -14.12 -11.05
CA ARG A 44 -5.53 -13.83 -10.31
C ARG A 44 -5.97 -12.39 -10.11
N VAL A 45 -5.14 -11.36 -10.27
CA VAL A 45 -5.59 -9.98 -10.14
C VAL A 45 -5.22 -9.22 -11.38
N PRO A 46 -6.18 -8.56 -12.05
CA PRO A 46 -5.85 -7.71 -13.18
C PRO A 46 -4.84 -6.67 -12.69
N ALA A 47 -3.66 -6.69 -13.28
CA ALA A 47 -2.70 -5.62 -13.07
C ALA A 47 -3.29 -4.37 -13.70
N TYR A 48 -3.56 -3.37 -12.90
CA TYR A 48 -3.86 -2.06 -13.42
C TYR A 48 -2.55 -1.45 -13.93
N LYS A 49 -2.56 -1.04 -15.20
CA LYS A 49 -1.35 -0.53 -15.87
C LYS A 49 -0.97 0.88 -15.40
N SER A 50 -1.86 1.63 -14.78
CA SER A 50 -1.62 3.00 -14.33
C SER A 50 -1.44 3.09 -12.82
N ALA A 51 -0.60 4.02 -12.38
CA ALA A 51 -0.41 4.32 -10.97
C ALA A 51 -1.68 4.91 -10.36
N VAL A 52 -2.43 5.73 -11.10
CA VAL A 52 -3.73 6.26 -10.68
C VAL A 52 -4.71 5.14 -10.38
N ALA A 53 -4.87 4.16 -11.29
CA ALA A 53 -5.81 3.06 -11.08
C ALA A 53 -5.40 2.15 -9.91
N ASN A 54 -4.10 1.98 -9.68
CA ASN A 54 -3.60 1.25 -8.51
C ASN A 54 -3.86 2.02 -7.21
N ALA A 55 -3.69 3.35 -7.19
CA ALA A 55 -4.03 4.18 -6.03
C ALA A 55 -5.53 4.11 -5.72
N ALA A 56 -6.39 4.26 -6.74
CA ALA A 56 -7.84 4.11 -6.62
C ALA A 56 -8.22 2.71 -6.09
N TYR A 57 -7.57 1.67 -6.60
CA TYR A 57 -7.78 0.29 -6.14
C TYR A 57 -7.48 0.13 -4.65
N ILE A 58 -6.33 0.61 -4.16
CA ILE A 58 -5.96 0.45 -2.75
C ILE A 58 -6.83 1.30 -1.84
N TRP A 59 -7.25 2.48 -2.28
CA TRP A 59 -8.15 3.36 -1.53
C TRP A 59 -9.62 2.98 -1.62
N ARG A 60 -9.94 1.92 -2.40
CA ARG A 60 -11.32 1.49 -2.63
C ARG A 60 -12.19 2.63 -3.15
N ASP A 61 -11.66 3.39 -4.09
CA ASP A 61 -12.27 4.56 -4.67
C ASP A 61 -12.58 4.35 -6.16
N SER A 62 -13.81 4.62 -6.57
CA SER A 62 -14.25 4.54 -7.97
C SER A 62 -14.64 5.92 -8.53
N GLU A 63 -14.53 7.00 -7.73
CA GLU A 63 -14.99 8.33 -8.10
C GLU A 63 -14.03 9.12 -9.03
N PRO A 64 -12.71 8.84 -9.13
CA PRO A 64 -11.85 9.60 -10.04
C PRO A 64 -12.10 9.36 -11.54
N VAL A 65 -13.32 8.95 -11.90
CA VAL A 65 -13.72 8.52 -13.26
C VAL A 65 -13.52 9.59 -14.29
N ASP A 66 -13.93 10.83 -14.01
CA ASP A 66 -14.00 11.88 -15.01
C ASP A 66 -12.65 12.45 -15.43
N ARG A 67 -11.62 12.25 -14.61
CA ARG A 67 -10.28 12.84 -14.81
C ARG A 67 -9.24 11.84 -15.33
N PHE A 68 -9.42 10.55 -15.05
CA PHE A 68 -8.40 9.52 -15.26
C PHE A 68 -8.94 8.30 -16.02
N GLY A 69 -10.12 8.39 -16.57
CA GLY A 69 -10.82 7.29 -17.21
C GLY A 69 -11.59 6.40 -16.22
N PRO A 70 -12.33 5.43 -16.73
CA PRO A 70 -13.25 4.65 -15.93
C PRO A 70 -12.53 3.77 -14.90
N MET A 71 -12.92 3.94 -13.61
CA MET A 71 -12.48 3.05 -12.53
C MET A 71 -13.51 1.95 -12.32
N PRO A 72 -13.09 0.69 -12.10
CA PRO A 72 -14.02 -0.40 -11.85
C PRO A 72 -14.90 -0.12 -10.62
N ALA A 73 -16.23 -0.12 -10.78
CA ALA A 73 -17.19 0.12 -9.70
C ALA A 73 -16.98 -0.80 -8.48
N ARG A 74 -16.40 -1.99 -8.70
CA ARG A 74 -16.03 -2.93 -7.64
C ARG A 74 -15.03 -2.38 -6.63
N PHE A 75 -14.28 -1.30 -6.94
CA PHE A 75 -13.38 -0.69 -5.97
C PHE A 75 -14.16 -0.09 -4.81
N ALA A 76 -15.14 0.77 -5.10
CA ALA A 76 -16.00 1.35 -4.08
C ALA A 76 -16.87 0.30 -3.38
N ALA A 77 -17.33 -0.74 -4.09
CA ALA A 77 -18.10 -1.83 -3.51
C ALA A 77 -17.35 -2.60 -2.41
N ARG A 78 -16.02 -2.55 -2.40
CA ARG A 78 -15.16 -3.20 -1.40
C ARG A 78 -14.65 -2.23 -0.32
N ARG A 79 -15.23 -1.06 -0.17
CA ARG A 79 -14.78 -0.05 0.80
C ARG A 79 -14.83 -0.52 2.26
N PHE A 80 -15.65 -1.51 2.58
CA PHE A 80 -15.73 -2.15 3.90
C PHE A 80 -14.43 -2.82 4.35
N GLU A 81 -13.55 -3.20 3.39
CA GLU A 81 -12.24 -3.79 3.68
C GLU A 81 -11.22 -2.75 4.18
N LEU A 82 -11.47 -1.47 3.91
CA LEU A 82 -10.54 -0.39 4.20
C LEU A 82 -10.55 -0.05 5.69
N LYS A 83 -9.43 -0.29 6.36
CA LYS A 83 -9.24 0.00 7.80
C LYS A 83 -8.38 1.23 8.06
N GLY A 84 -7.73 1.75 7.04
CA GLY A 84 -6.96 2.98 7.08
C GLY A 84 -6.33 3.25 5.73
N SER A 85 -6.10 4.52 5.41
CA SER A 85 -5.47 4.93 4.16
C SER A 85 -4.86 6.31 4.28
N GLY A 86 -3.96 6.64 3.38
CA GLY A 86 -3.37 7.96 3.32
C GLY A 86 -2.37 8.14 2.18
N LEU A 87 -1.90 9.37 2.07
CA LEU A 87 -0.83 9.78 1.17
C LEU A 87 0.30 10.38 2.02
N LEU A 88 1.48 9.83 1.90
CA LEU A 88 2.70 10.33 2.50
C LEU A 88 3.54 11.01 1.44
N LEU A 89 3.86 12.28 1.66
CA LEU A 89 4.66 13.08 0.77
C LEU A 89 6.01 13.41 1.42
N PRO A 90 7.13 13.35 0.66
CA PRO A 90 8.41 13.80 1.17
C PRO A 90 8.41 15.32 1.37
N ALA A 91 9.23 15.82 2.27
CA ALA A 91 9.38 17.27 2.51
C ALA A 91 9.75 18.06 1.25
N SER A 92 10.37 17.40 0.28
CA SER A 92 10.73 17.95 -1.04
C SER A 92 9.62 17.85 -2.09
N ALA A 93 8.45 17.32 -1.75
CA ALA A 93 7.34 17.23 -2.70
C ALA A 93 6.91 18.60 -3.19
N PRO A 94 6.52 18.74 -4.47
CA PRO A 94 5.95 19.99 -4.96
C PRO A 94 4.61 20.29 -4.25
N LEU A 95 4.31 21.57 -4.07
CA LEU A 95 3.07 21.99 -3.37
C LEU A 95 1.80 21.45 -4.03
N TRP A 96 1.79 21.32 -5.36
CA TRP A 96 0.64 20.79 -6.09
C TRP A 96 0.34 19.31 -5.77
N ALA A 97 1.31 18.55 -5.25
CA ALA A 97 1.10 17.15 -4.89
C ALA A 97 0.17 16.97 -3.67
N ALA A 98 0.03 18.01 -2.85
CA ALA A 98 -0.86 18.00 -1.68
C ALA A 98 -2.28 18.46 -2.03
N SER A 99 -2.51 19.10 -3.19
CA SER A 99 -3.81 19.66 -3.57
C SER A 99 -4.82 18.60 -4.05
N ASP A 100 -4.33 17.46 -4.49
CA ASP A 100 -5.13 16.37 -5.05
C ASP A 100 -4.40 15.05 -4.82
N PRO A 101 -4.98 14.07 -4.14
CA PRO A 101 -4.32 12.82 -3.82
C PRO A 101 -3.95 11.98 -5.05
N TYR A 102 -4.58 12.22 -6.21
CA TYR A 102 -4.31 11.49 -7.44
C TYR A 102 -3.29 12.17 -8.37
N LYS A 103 -3.04 13.45 -8.16
CA LYS A 103 -2.23 14.24 -9.10
C LYS A 103 -0.80 13.72 -9.25
N ILE A 104 -0.18 13.27 -8.16
CA ILE A 104 1.19 12.74 -8.21
C ILE A 104 1.26 11.41 -8.99
N TRP A 105 0.22 10.62 -8.94
CA TRP A 105 0.11 9.35 -9.69
C TRP A 105 -0.12 9.61 -11.18
N SER A 106 -0.98 10.57 -11.51
CA SER A 106 -1.19 11.01 -12.89
C SER A 106 0.09 11.55 -13.54
N GLU A 107 0.87 12.33 -12.80
CA GLU A 107 2.18 12.80 -13.28
C GLU A 107 3.18 11.64 -13.44
N ALA A 108 3.16 10.65 -12.54
CA ALA A 108 4.00 9.47 -12.65
C ALA A 108 3.67 8.65 -13.92
N ASP A 109 2.37 8.45 -14.20
CA ASP A 109 1.89 7.79 -15.40
C ASP A 109 2.27 8.57 -16.66
N ALA A 110 2.04 9.89 -16.69
CA ALA A 110 2.37 10.74 -17.82
C ALA A 110 3.87 10.70 -18.16
N VAL A 111 4.73 10.70 -17.15
CA VAL A 111 6.18 10.60 -17.35
C VAL A 111 6.59 9.21 -17.87
N ALA A 112 5.96 8.14 -17.39
CA ALA A 112 6.23 6.79 -17.89
C ALA A 112 5.83 6.67 -19.37
N VAL A 113 4.64 7.14 -19.74
CA VAL A 113 4.16 7.16 -21.15
C VAL A 113 5.06 7.99 -22.04
N ALA A 114 5.53 9.16 -21.56
CA ALA A 114 6.41 10.04 -22.34
C ALA A 114 7.77 9.41 -22.71
N THR A 115 8.20 8.37 -22.00
CA THR A 115 9.44 7.64 -22.37
C THR A 115 9.28 6.80 -23.64
N ARG A 116 8.05 6.48 -24.03
CA ARG A 116 7.71 5.55 -25.13
C ARG A 116 8.30 4.14 -24.94
N ASP A 117 8.64 3.81 -23.72
CA ASP A 117 9.16 2.50 -23.31
C ASP A 117 8.08 1.78 -22.51
N PRO A 118 7.48 0.69 -23.01
CA PRO A 118 6.42 -0.04 -22.33
C PRO A 118 6.89 -0.68 -21.02
N THR A 119 8.21 -0.81 -20.82
CA THR A 119 8.80 -1.30 -19.56
C THR A 119 9.00 -0.20 -18.52
N ALA A 120 8.75 1.06 -18.90
CA ALA A 120 8.93 2.19 -17.98
C ALA A 120 8.03 2.06 -16.75
N VAL A 121 8.65 2.05 -15.59
CA VAL A 121 7.94 1.91 -14.31
C VAL A 121 7.45 3.30 -13.87
N ALA A 122 6.14 3.47 -13.76
CA ALA A 122 5.51 4.67 -13.20
C ALA A 122 5.60 4.65 -11.66
N ALA A 123 5.28 3.53 -11.06
CA ALA A 123 5.30 3.32 -9.62
C ALA A 123 5.51 1.84 -9.28
N TRP A 124 5.68 1.55 -8.00
CA TRP A 124 5.78 0.20 -7.47
C TRP A 124 4.60 -0.09 -6.56
N HIS A 125 4.00 -1.26 -6.72
CA HIS A 125 2.95 -1.74 -5.82
C HIS A 125 3.55 -2.76 -4.85
N ALA A 126 3.61 -2.41 -3.58
CA ALA A 126 4.03 -3.30 -2.51
C ALA A 126 2.81 -3.81 -1.73
N VAL A 127 2.86 -5.07 -1.31
CA VAL A 127 1.86 -5.70 -0.43
C VAL A 127 2.60 -6.38 0.71
N MET A 128 2.20 -6.07 1.94
CA MET A 128 2.86 -6.53 3.15
C MET A 128 1.84 -7.03 4.16
N ASP A 129 1.98 -8.27 4.63
CA ASP A 129 1.11 -8.81 5.67
C ASP A 129 1.39 -8.10 7.00
N ILE A 130 0.33 -7.76 7.73
CA ILE A 130 0.40 -7.29 9.12
C ILE A 130 0.24 -8.50 10.03
N PRO A 131 1.16 -8.71 10.99
CA PRO A 131 1.05 -9.85 11.92
C PRO A 131 -0.23 -9.78 12.76
N LEU A 132 -0.91 -10.92 12.92
CA LEU A 132 -2.20 -10.99 13.61
C LEU A 132 -2.12 -10.63 15.10
N ASN A 133 -0.94 -10.70 15.68
CA ASN A 133 -0.69 -10.31 17.08
C ASN A 133 -0.43 -8.81 17.26
N VAL A 134 -0.44 -8.01 16.18
CA VAL A 134 -0.42 -6.54 16.25
C VAL A 134 -1.85 -6.05 16.33
N ARG A 135 -2.19 -5.35 17.40
CA ARG A 135 -3.55 -4.83 17.61
C ARG A 135 -3.93 -3.81 16.52
N PRO A 136 -5.21 -3.76 16.09
CA PRO A 136 -5.68 -2.86 15.04
C PRO A 136 -5.35 -1.39 15.27
N GLU A 137 -5.35 -0.92 16.52
CA GLU A 137 -5.04 0.45 16.89
C GLU A 137 -3.60 0.84 16.52
N ASN A 138 -2.70 -0.14 16.42
CA ASN A 138 -1.29 0.07 16.12
C ASN A 138 -0.95 -0.11 14.63
N TRP A 139 -1.88 -0.60 13.80
CA TRP A 139 -1.61 -0.87 12.38
C TRP A 139 -1.16 0.37 11.63
N ARG A 140 -1.86 1.49 11.82
CA ARG A 140 -1.50 2.75 11.16
C ARG A 140 -0.09 3.19 11.52
N TRP A 141 0.25 3.19 12.80
CA TRP A 141 1.58 3.59 13.26
C TRP A 141 2.68 2.65 12.74
N LEU A 142 2.43 1.34 12.74
CA LEU A 142 3.34 0.35 12.18
C LEU A 142 3.62 0.65 10.70
N CYS A 143 2.55 0.83 9.92
CA CYS A 143 2.60 1.02 8.48
C CYS A 143 3.23 2.36 8.09
N GLU A 144 2.69 3.47 8.59
CA GLU A 144 3.20 4.82 8.27
C GLU A 144 4.65 5.00 8.70
N GLY A 145 5.00 4.53 9.89
CA GLY A 145 6.38 4.64 10.38
C GLY A 145 7.36 3.82 9.56
N PHE A 146 6.97 2.65 9.02
CA PHE A 146 7.79 1.89 8.09
C PHE A 146 7.95 2.64 6.76
N LEU A 147 6.86 3.05 6.14
CA LEU A 147 6.88 3.74 4.86
C LEU A 147 7.66 5.06 4.94
N HIS A 148 7.46 5.81 6.02
CA HIS A 148 8.18 7.06 6.23
C HIS A 148 9.68 6.83 6.32
N SER A 149 10.13 5.92 7.18
CA SER A 149 11.55 5.66 7.41
C SER A 149 12.28 5.02 6.22
N GLN A 150 11.58 4.17 5.45
CA GLN A 150 12.22 3.41 4.37
C GLN A 150 12.10 4.08 3.01
N LEU A 151 11.09 4.93 2.79
CA LEU A 151 10.76 5.47 1.47
C LEU A 151 10.61 7.00 1.46
N VAL A 152 9.74 7.55 2.32
CA VAL A 152 9.39 8.97 2.28
C VAL A 152 10.59 9.85 2.62
N GLN A 153 11.41 9.48 3.60
CA GLN A 153 12.66 10.18 3.93
C GLN A 153 13.67 10.18 2.77
N GLN A 154 13.59 9.20 1.86
CA GLN A 154 14.42 9.14 0.67
C GLN A 154 13.84 9.94 -0.51
N GLY A 155 12.66 10.54 -0.34
CA GLY A 155 12.00 11.39 -1.33
C GLY A 155 10.89 10.71 -2.12
N ALA A 156 10.47 9.47 -1.77
CA ALA A 156 9.31 8.84 -2.41
C ALA A 156 8.00 9.46 -1.92
N ALA A 157 7.03 9.61 -2.83
CA ALA A 157 5.64 9.73 -2.42
C ALA A 157 5.03 8.33 -2.33
N VAL A 158 4.19 8.12 -1.31
CA VAL A 158 3.60 6.81 -1.04
C VAL A 158 2.11 6.96 -0.73
N ALA A 159 1.26 6.35 -1.57
CA ALA A 159 -0.13 6.06 -1.21
C ALA A 159 -0.16 4.75 -0.46
N TRP A 160 -0.91 4.68 0.63
CA TRP A 160 -1.03 3.44 1.40
C TRP A 160 -2.47 3.18 1.80
N ALA A 161 -2.77 1.90 2.03
CA ALA A 161 -4.04 1.46 2.58
C ALA A 161 -3.87 0.16 3.35
N ILE A 162 -4.66 -0.01 4.40
CA ILE A 162 -4.76 -1.25 5.19
C ILE A 162 -6.09 -1.88 4.88
N HIS A 163 -6.06 -3.13 4.47
CA HIS A 163 -7.25 -3.94 4.22
C HIS A 163 -7.33 -5.09 5.21
N ALA A 164 -8.50 -5.30 5.77
CA ALA A 164 -8.82 -6.43 6.62
C ALA A 164 -10.33 -6.63 6.67
N VAL A 165 -10.79 -7.87 6.84
CA VAL A 165 -12.18 -8.21 7.13
C VAL A 165 -12.17 -9.34 8.16
N GLU A 166 -12.78 -9.09 9.29
CA GLU A 166 -13.02 -10.08 10.34
C GLU A 166 -14.42 -10.65 10.15
N GLY A 167 -14.58 -11.95 10.34
CA GLY A 167 -15.86 -12.63 10.33
C GLY A 167 -16.54 -12.55 11.70
N ASP A 168 -17.82 -12.92 11.75
CA ASP A 168 -18.61 -12.94 12.98
C ASP A 168 -18.07 -13.95 14.01
N ASP A 169 -17.26 -14.90 13.55
CA ASP A 169 -16.58 -15.91 14.36
C ASP A 169 -15.21 -15.45 14.92
N GLY A 170 -14.84 -14.19 14.66
CA GLY A 170 -13.52 -13.65 15.02
C GLY A 170 -12.37 -14.11 14.12
N GLU A 171 -12.65 -14.93 13.11
CA GLU A 171 -11.64 -15.35 12.14
C GLU A 171 -11.49 -14.35 10.99
N TRP A 172 -10.28 -14.20 10.47
CA TRP A 172 -10.02 -13.28 9.38
C TRP A 172 -10.49 -13.83 8.03
N ILE A 173 -11.55 -13.24 7.47
CA ILE A 173 -11.96 -13.47 6.06
C ILE A 173 -10.89 -12.88 5.13
N ILE A 174 -10.46 -11.67 5.39
CA ILE A 174 -9.32 -11.03 4.75
C ILE A 174 -8.31 -10.68 5.85
N ARG A 175 -7.17 -11.35 5.82
CA ARG A 175 -6.11 -11.09 6.80
C ARG A 175 -5.59 -9.66 6.68
N PRO A 176 -5.25 -9.03 7.81
CA PRO A 176 -4.69 -7.69 7.80
C PRO A 176 -3.44 -7.60 6.90
N HIS A 177 -3.46 -6.69 5.96
CA HIS A 177 -2.32 -6.42 5.10
C HIS A 177 -2.31 -4.96 4.65
N MET A 178 -1.12 -4.44 4.41
CA MET A 178 -0.91 -3.11 3.86
C MET A 178 -0.60 -3.20 2.38
N HIS A 179 -1.25 -2.33 1.61
CA HIS A 179 -0.84 -1.96 0.26
C HIS A 179 -0.09 -0.64 0.30
N ALA A 180 0.95 -0.51 -0.54
CA ALA A 180 1.63 0.76 -0.76
C ALA A 180 1.91 0.94 -2.25
N ILE A 181 1.52 2.08 -2.81
CA ILE A 181 1.94 2.52 -4.15
C ILE A 181 3.06 3.53 -3.93
N VAL A 182 4.22 3.24 -4.49
CA VAL A 182 5.45 4.00 -4.27
C VAL A 182 5.93 4.58 -5.60
N THR A 183 6.16 5.88 -5.67
CA THR A 183 6.68 6.50 -6.89
C THR A 183 8.04 5.90 -7.29
N ALA A 184 8.25 5.63 -8.57
CA ALA A 184 9.55 5.21 -9.10
C ALA A 184 10.56 6.36 -9.14
N ARG A 185 10.13 7.56 -8.79
CA ARG A 185 10.90 8.79 -8.83
C ARG A 185 10.85 9.48 -7.46
N TYR A 186 11.92 10.18 -7.09
CA TYR A 186 11.91 11.11 -5.96
C TYR A 186 11.60 12.52 -6.45
N TRP A 187 10.80 13.26 -5.70
CA TRP A 187 10.30 14.56 -6.08
C TRP A 187 11.10 15.68 -5.41
N ARG A 188 11.22 16.79 -6.12
CA ARG A 188 11.87 18.01 -5.63
C ARG A 188 10.91 19.18 -5.80
N ARG A 189 11.00 20.16 -4.91
CA ARG A 189 10.12 21.34 -4.94
C ARG A 189 10.20 22.15 -6.24
N ASP A 190 11.39 22.19 -6.84
CA ASP A 190 11.68 22.96 -8.06
C ASP A 190 11.37 22.19 -9.36
N LYS A 191 10.93 20.93 -9.26
CA LYS A 191 10.68 20.08 -10.42
C LYS A 191 9.26 19.54 -10.41
N ARG A 192 8.56 19.71 -11.53
CA ARG A 192 7.22 19.14 -11.73
C ARG A 192 7.27 17.63 -11.79
N HIS A 193 8.25 17.07 -12.50
CA HIS A 193 8.48 15.65 -12.63
C HIS A 193 9.71 15.28 -11.81
N GLY A 194 9.58 14.34 -10.91
CA GLY A 194 10.67 13.83 -10.11
C GLY A 194 11.75 13.15 -10.94
N ARG A 195 12.96 13.03 -10.38
CA ARG A 195 14.02 12.23 -10.97
C ARG A 195 13.79 10.75 -10.64
N ARG A 196 14.15 9.86 -11.57
CA ARG A 196 14.15 8.44 -11.30
C ARG A 196 15.14 8.14 -10.17
N HIS A 197 14.67 7.50 -9.11
CA HIS A 197 15.56 6.99 -8.09
C HIS A 197 16.10 5.63 -8.54
N PRO A 198 17.41 5.45 -8.60
CA PRO A 198 17.97 4.25 -9.20
C PRO A 198 17.65 2.99 -8.42
N ASN A 199 17.49 3.07 -7.08
CA ASN A 199 17.65 1.85 -6.28
C ASN A 199 16.79 1.70 -5.03
N TRP A 200 15.66 2.42 -4.81
CA TRP A 200 14.99 2.19 -3.54
C TRP A 200 14.16 0.91 -3.44
N ILE A 201 13.63 0.43 -4.56
CA ILE A 201 12.78 -0.76 -4.57
C ILE A 201 12.90 -1.60 -5.84
N GLY A 202 13.60 -1.10 -6.86
CA GLY A 202 13.61 -1.68 -8.20
C GLY A 202 14.47 -2.95 -8.35
N SER A 203 15.46 -3.18 -7.49
CA SER A 203 16.28 -4.37 -7.54
C SER A 203 15.85 -5.42 -6.52
N TRP A 204 16.15 -6.69 -6.81
CA TRP A 204 15.90 -7.78 -5.87
C TRP A 204 16.57 -7.55 -4.51
N ALA A 205 17.81 -7.06 -4.48
CA ALA A 205 18.53 -6.76 -3.25
C ALA A 205 17.83 -5.68 -2.40
N GLN A 206 17.29 -4.65 -3.06
CA GLN A 206 16.52 -3.61 -2.37
C GLN A 206 15.21 -4.15 -1.81
N GLN A 207 14.50 -4.97 -2.57
CA GLN A 207 13.27 -5.61 -2.11
C GLN A 207 13.53 -6.50 -0.90
N LYS A 208 14.61 -7.29 -0.91
CA LYS A 208 15.01 -8.12 0.23
C LYS A 208 15.40 -7.30 1.46
N ARG A 209 16.09 -6.19 1.29
CA ARG A 209 16.42 -5.27 2.38
C ARG A 209 15.15 -4.68 3.00
N MET A 210 14.18 -4.28 2.18
CA MET A 210 12.91 -3.75 2.66
C MET A 210 12.05 -4.82 3.35
N GLU A 211 12.02 -6.04 2.79
CA GLU A 211 11.37 -7.19 3.42
C GLU A 211 11.95 -7.45 4.82
N PHE A 212 13.26 -7.45 4.95
CA PHE A 212 13.94 -7.61 6.24
C PHE A 212 13.60 -6.47 7.21
N ALA A 213 13.62 -5.22 6.73
CA ALA A 213 13.26 -4.05 7.54
C ALA A 213 11.80 -4.11 8.02
N TRP A 214 10.86 -4.56 7.15
CA TRP A 214 9.46 -4.78 7.52
C TRP A 214 9.32 -5.82 8.62
N ARG A 215 9.94 -6.98 8.44
CA ARG A 215 9.91 -8.07 9.42
C ARG A 215 10.49 -7.66 10.76
N ARG A 216 11.61 -6.96 10.75
CA ARG A 216 12.23 -6.42 11.98
C ARG A 216 11.31 -5.45 12.70
N ARG A 217 10.66 -4.55 11.96
CA ARG A 217 9.71 -3.60 12.55
C ARG A 217 8.50 -4.32 13.14
N CYS A 218 7.95 -5.31 12.47
CA CYS A 218 6.87 -6.14 13.00
C CYS A 218 7.28 -6.88 14.29
N SER A 219 8.51 -7.39 14.36
CA SER A 219 9.02 -8.06 15.57
C SER A 219 9.16 -7.08 16.73
N SER A 220 9.71 -5.88 16.50
CA SER A 220 9.81 -4.85 17.54
C SER A 220 8.45 -4.42 18.09
N MET A 221 7.41 -4.39 17.25
CA MET A 221 6.04 -4.11 17.70
C MET A 221 5.48 -5.19 18.62
N ARG A 222 5.79 -6.46 18.37
CA ARG A 222 5.39 -7.57 19.24
C ARG A 222 5.97 -7.42 20.64
N ASP A 223 7.23 -7.05 20.73
CA ASP A 223 7.93 -6.89 21.99
C ASP A 223 7.36 -5.71 22.79
N LEU A 224 7.07 -4.59 22.15
CA LEU A 224 6.43 -3.44 22.78
C LEU A 224 5.02 -3.74 23.29
N THR A 225 4.23 -4.51 22.53
CA THR A 225 2.90 -4.94 22.94
C THR A 225 2.96 -5.87 24.15
N ARG A 226 3.92 -6.80 24.21
CA ARG A 226 4.15 -7.68 25.36
C ARG A 226 4.61 -6.92 26.59
N ALA A 227 5.39 -5.88 26.44
CA ALA A 227 5.91 -5.04 27.52
C ALA A 227 4.88 -4.03 28.07
N GLY A 228 3.64 -4.01 27.56
CA GLY A 228 2.58 -3.11 28.05
C GLY A 228 2.77 -1.63 27.72
N PHE A 229 3.70 -1.27 26.83
CA PHE A 229 4.00 0.12 26.49
C PHE A 229 2.89 0.85 25.70
N PHE A 230 1.83 0.17 25.29
CA PHE A 230 0.69 0.75 24.57
C PHE A 230 -0.60 0.64 25.39
N VAL A 231 -0.61 1.20 26.59
CA VAL A 231 -1.83 1.44 27.35
C VAL A 231 -2.09 2.95 27.33
N ASN A 232 -3.19 3.32 26.65
CA ASN A 232 -3.74 4.69 26.56
C ASN A 232 -3.00 5.66 25.63
N GLY A 233 -3.59 5.87 24.48
CA GLY A 233 -3.58 6.90 23.46
C GLY A 233 -2.92 8.27 23.70
N CYS A 234 -1.78 8.36 24.34
CA CYS A 234 -0.96 9.56 24.39
C CYS A 234 0.20 9.45 23.41
N TRP A 235 0.09 10.14 22.30
CA TRP A 235 1.19 10.41 21.40
C TRP A 235 2.18 11.38 22.07
N PRO A 236 3.46 11.05 22.18
CA PRO A 236 4.44 12.11 22.30
C PRO A 236 4.49 12.82 20.95
N SER A 237 4.17 14.10 20.96
CA SER A 237 4.33 15.01 19.83
C SER A 237 5.79 15.11 19.44
N LEU A 238 6.24 14.20 18.58
CA LEU A 238 7.53 14.23 17.90
C LEU A 238 7.31 14.54 16.42
N ILE A 239 6.77 15.75 16.17
CA ILE A 239 6.90 16.43 14.88
C ILE A 239 7.28 17.87 15.22
N ARG A 240 8.56 18.16 15.18
CA ARG A 240 9.10 19.45 14.84
C ARG A 240 9.91 19.32 13.56
#